data_b26e7fe0ac90b0d61f098e2da6c97d97
#
_entry.id   b26e7fe0ac90b0d61f098e2da6c97d97
#
_cell.length_a   1.000
_cell.length_b   1.000
_cell.length_c   1.000
_cell.angle_alpha   90.00
_cell.angle_beta   90.00
_cell.angle_gamma   90.00
#
_symmetry.space_group_name_H-M   'P 1'
#
loop_
_entity.id
_entity.type
_entity.pdbx_description
1 polymer ?
#
loop_
_entity_poly.entity_id
_entity_poly.type
_entity_poly.pdbx_seq_one_letter_code
_entity_poly.pdbx_strand_id
1 'polypeptide(L)'
;MTHYNAMNVLSMHALIAAYSKEGMEWVDQLRAVLETNISYALTLIQREFPGVSVSRPQGTYMLFLDCTQWCSAHHQTIEELQKAGIAVGVIWQDGRPFHGACHIRMNLALPHSRVKEAFERLKQYVFVD
;
A
#
# COMPACT_ATOMS: atom_id res chain seq x y z
N MET A 1 -5.15 -11.37 -42.92
CA MET A 1 -6.33 -11.38 -42.03
C MET A 1 -5.90 -10.72 -40.72
N THR A 2 -6.36 -9.53 -40.44
CA THR A 2 -6.18 -8.89 -39.16
C THR A 2 -7.10 -9.58 -38.14
N HIS A 3 -6.52 -10.36 -37.25
CA HIS A 3 -7.27 -10.90 -36.12
C HIS A 3 -7.56 -9.71 -35.17
N TYR A 4 -8.77 -9.19 -35.21
CA TYR A 4 -9.25 -8.35 -34.15
C TYR A 4 -9.29 -9.18 -32.87
N ASN A 5 -8.55 -8.77 -31.86
CA ASN A 5 -8.67 -9.34 -30.52
C ASN A 5 -10.07 -9.01 -30.00
N ALA A 6 -11.03 -9.86 -30.30
CA ALA A 6 -12.38 -9.72 -29.78
C ALA A 6 -12.36 -10.02 -28.28
N MET A 7 -12.96 -9.14 -27.48
CA MET A 7 -13.17 -9.38 -26.07
C MET A 7 -13.97 -10.68 -25.89
N ASN A 8 -13.55 -11.54 -24.98
CA ASN A 8 -14.33 -12.75 -24.67
C ASN A 8 -15.67 -12.38 -24.00
N VAL A 9 -16.65 -13.28 -24.09
CA VAL A 9 -18.02 -13.03 -23.60
C VAL A 9 -18.06 -12.71 -22.11
N LEU A 10 -17.25 -13.39 -21.29
CA LEU A 10 -17.20 -13.14 -19.85
C LEU A 10 -16.68 -11.72 -19.54
N SER A 11 -15.65 -11.27 -20.27
CA SER A 11 -15.13 -9.91 -20.13
C SER A 11 -16.16 -8.84 -20.54
N MET A 12 -17.00 -9.11 -21.54
CA MET A 12 -18.09 -8.20 -21.91
C MET A 12 -19.12 -8.07 -20.79
N HIS A 13 -19.58 -9.19 -20.22
CA HIS A 13 -20.52 -9.16 -19.11
C HIS A 13 -19.92 -8.51 -17.85
N ALA A 14 -18.65 -8.79 -17.55
CA ALA A 14 -17.95 -8.15 -16.45
C ALA A 14 -17.85 -6.63 -16.65
N LEU A 15 -17.55 -6.17 -17.86
CA LEU A 15 -17.51 -4.73 -18.18
C LEU A 15 -18.87 -4.07 -17.98
N ILE A 16 -19.94 -4.67 -18.52
CA ILE A 16 -21.30 -4.14 -18.38
C ILE A 16 -21.69 -4.06 -16.89
N ALA A 17 -21.42 -5.08 -16.11
CA ALA A 17 -21.71 -5.08 -14.67
C ALA A 17 -20.87 -4.04 -13.90
N ALA A 18 -19.59 -3.90 -14.22
CA ALA A 18 -18.70 -2.94 -13.57
C ALA A 18 -19.14 -1.49 -13.78
N TYR A 19 -19.73 -1.17 -14.94
CA TYR A 19 -20.22 0.17 -15.27
C TYR A 19 -21.74 0.34 -15.01
N SER A 20 -22.37 -0.61 -14.33
CA SER A 20 -23.73 -0.45 -13.82
C SER A 20 -23.77 0.56 -12.65
N LYS A 21 -24.98 0.97 -12.27
CA LYS A 21 -25.16 1.81 -11.08
C LYS A 21 -24.60 1.15 -9.82
N GLU A 22 -24.89 -0.12 -9.63
CA GLU A 22 -24.41 -0.93 -8.50
C GLU A 22 -22.88 -1.04 -8.50
N GLY A 23 -22.26 -1.22 -9.68
CA GLY A 23 -20.82 -1.25 -9.84
C GLY A 23 -20.16 0.09 -9.45
N MET A 24 -20.77 1.20 -9.84
CA MET A 24 -20.28 2.54 -9.46
C MET A 24 -20.45 2.81 -7.95
N GLU A 25 -21.58 2.44 -7.36
CA GLU A 25 -21.80 2.54 -5.92
C GLU A 25 -20.78 1.73 -5.12
N TRP A 26 -20.42 0.53 -5.60
CA TRP A 26 -19.35 -0.30 -5.00
C TRP A 26 -17.99 0.40 -5.04
N VAL A 27 -17.65 1.01 -6.18
CA VAL A 27 -16.37 1.76 -6.32
C VAL A 27 -16.33 2.94 -5.35
N ASP A 28 -17.43 3.68 -5.19
CA ASP A 28 -17.47 4.80 -4.26
C ASP A 28 -17.31 4.35 -2.79
N GLN A 29 -17.92 3.23 -2.42
CA GLN A 29 -17.70 2.62 -1.10
C GLN A 29 -16.24 2.19 -0.91
N LEU A 30 -15.65 1.53 -1.91
CA LEU A 30 -14.24 1.15 -1.88
C LEU A 30 -13.32 2.37 -1.69
N ARG A 31 -13.57 3.45 -2.45
CA ARG A 31 -12.80 4.70 -2.33
C ARG A 31 -12.87 5.29 -0.93
N ALA A 32 -14.03 5.26 -0.28
CA ALA A 32 -14.20 5.74 1.08
C ALA A 32 -13.39 4.91 2.10
N VAL A 33 -13.35 3.59 1.93
CA VAL A 33 -12.53 2.70 2.77
C VAL A 33 -11.05 2.97 2.56
N LEU A 34 -10.60 3.08 1.30
CA LEU A 34 -9.20 3.37 0.97
C LEU A 34 -8.76 4.73 1.51
N GLU A 35 -9.61 5.75 1.41
CA GLU A 35 -9.34 7.08 1.96
C GLU A 35 -9.15 7.04 3.48
N THR A 36 -9.98 6.27 4.18
CA THR A 36 -9.86 6.05 5.62
C THR A 36 -8.53 5.36 5.97
N ASN A 37 -8.15 4.33 5.22
CA ASN A 37 -6.91 3.60 5.41
C ASN A 37 -5.68 4.48 5.14
N ILE A 38 -5.70 5.23 4.05
CA ILE A 38 -4.62 6.16 3.69
C ILE A 38 -4.44 7.24 4.77
N SER A 39 -5.51 7.88 5.18
CA SER A 39 -5.46 8.94 6.20
C SER A 39 -4.94 8.42 7.53
N TYR A 40 -5.38 7.24 7.97
CA TYR A 40 -4.86 6.58 9.16
C TYR A 40 -3.36 6.30 9.04
N ALA A 41 -2.94 5.67 7.95
CA ALA A 41 -1.54 5.30 7.71
C ALA A 41 -0.62 6.53 7.69
N LEU A 42 -0.98 7.58 6.95
CA LEU A 42 -0.20 8.81 6.86
C LEU A 42 -0.03 9.48 8.24
N THR A 43 -1.12 9.57 9.01
CA THR A 43 -1.08 10.16 10.35
C THR A 43 -0.17 9.37 11.28
N LEU A 44 -0.24 8.03 11.22
CA LEU A 44 0.58 7.18 12.09
C LEU A 44 2.05 7.22 11.68
N ILE A 45 2.36 7.14 10.38
CA ILE A 45 3.75 7.25 9.87
C ILE A 45 4.37 8.57 10.32
N GLN A 46 3.67 9.68 10.13
CA GLN A 46 4.17 11.00 10.52
C GLN A 46 4.47 11.13 12.03
N ARG A 47 3.66 10.48 12.85
CA ARG A 47 3.78 10.56 14.31
C ARG A 47 4.76 9.57 14.91
N GLU A 48 4.80 8.35 14.39
CA GLU A 48 5.36 7.20 15.09
C GLU A 48 6.53 6.54 14.35
N PHE A 49 6.81 6.93 13.08
CA PHE A 49 7.91 6.35 12.31
C PHE A 49 8.96 7.42 11.97
N PRO A 50 9.83 7.78 12.93
CA PRO A 50 10.82 8.82 12.71
C PRO A 50 11.76 8.44 11.56
N GLY A 51 12.05 9.39 10.66
CA GLY A 51 12.90 9.15 9.50
C GLY A 51 12.24 8.38 8.33
N VAL A 52 10.94 8.08 8.42
CA VAL A 52 10.15 7.58 7.30
C VAL A 52 9.32 8.70 6.71
N SER A 53 9.40 8.91 5.41
CA SER A 53 8.57 9.88 4.72
C SER A 53 7.67 9.23 3.66
N VAL A 54 6.51 9.84 3.42
CA VAL A 54 5.55 9.35 2.46
C VAL A 54 4.69 10.50 1.94
N SER A 55 4.50 10.56 0.63
CA SER A 55 3.55 11.48 0.02
C SER A 55 2.15 10.88 -0.01
N ARG A 56 1.13 11.75 0.19
CA ARG A 56 -0.26 11.32 0.01
C ARG A 56 -0.48 10.90 -1.45
N PRO A 57 -0.93 9.66 -1.71
CA PRO A 57 -1.21 9.25 -3.08
C PRO A 57 -2.42 10.02 -3.64
N GLN A 58 -2.30 10.47 -4.89
CA GLN A 58 -3.41 11.12 -5.62
C GLN A 58 -4.37 10.10 -6.25
N GLY A 59 -3.97 8.84 -6.28
CA GLY A 59 -4.72 7.69 -6.75
C GLY A 59 -4.07 6.42 -6.25
N THR A 60 -4.66 5.27 -6.56
CA THR A 60 -4.19 3.95 -6.11
C THR A 60 -4.38 3.69 -4.60
N TYR A 61 -4.13 2.47 -4.22
CA TYR A 61 -4.19 1.96 -2.83
C TYR A 61 -2.79 1.64 -2.27
N MET A 62 -1.75 2.12 -2.96
CA MET A 62 -0.36 1.84 -2.58
C MET A 62 0.26 3.07 -1.93
N LEU A 63 0.92 2.89 -0.81
CA LEU A 63 1.88 3.86 -0.29
C LEU A 63 3.29 3.53 -0.76
N PHE A 64 4.08 4.55 -1.01
CA PHE A 64 5.49 4.44 -1.35
C PHE A 64 6.29 5.17 -0.28
N LEU A 65 6.83 4.40 0.68
CA LEU A 65 7.52 4.92 1.85
C LEU A 65 9.01 5.08 1.55
N ASP A 66 9.53 6.28 1.74
CA ASP A 66 10.97 6.54 1.75
C ASP A 66 11.52 6.27 3.17
N CYS A 67 12.34 5.24 3.28
CA CYS A 67 12.95 4.80 4.53
C CYS A 67 14.42 5.21 4.64
N THR A 68 14.91 6.09 3.74
CA THR A 68 16.34 6.44 3.64
C THR A 68 16.90 6.97 4.94
N GLN A 69 16.22 7.93 5.57
CA GLN A 69 16.69 8.54 6.82
C GLN A 69 16.62 7.55 7.99
N TRP A 70 15.55 6.73 8.05
CA TRP A 70 15.41 5.73 9.11
C TRP A 70 16.51 4.66 9.01
N CYS A 71 16.74 4.10 7.83
CA CYS A 71 17.79 3.12 7.58
C CYS A 71 19.18 3.68 7.91
N SER A 72 19.44 4.93 7.53
CA SER A 72 20.71 5.59 7.82
C SER A 72 20.93 5.79 9.32
N ALA A 73 19.91 6.24 10.05
CA ALA A 73 20.00 6.50 11.50
C ALA A 73 20.23 5.20 12.30
N HIS A 74 19.66 4.08 11.85
CA HIS A 74 19.76 2.79 12.54
C HIS A 74 20.85 1.87 11.96
N HIS A 75 21.66 2.36 11.01
CA HIS A 75 22.70 1.58 10.32
C HIS A 75 22.16 0.26 9.71
N GLN A 76 20.92 0.29 9.22
CA GLN A 76 20.24 -0.85 8.60
C GLN A 76 20.13 -0.69 7.09
N THR A 77 20.11 -1.82 6.40
CA THR A 77 19.79 -1.89 4.98
C THR A 77 18.28 -2.00 4.76
N ILE A 78 17.82 -1.70 3.54
CA ILE A 78 16.42 -1.87 3.18
C ILE A 78 15.99 -3.35 3.24
N GLU A 79 16.90 -4.27 2.98
CA GLU A 79 16.68 -5.72 3.09
C GLU A 79 16.43 -6.15 4.53
N GLU A 80 17.17 -5.60 5.48
CA GLU A 80 16.98 -5.88 6.90
C GLU A 80 15.64 -5.33 7.38
N LEU A 81 15.29 -4.11 6.98
CA LEU A 81 13.99 -3.53 7.27
C LEU A 81 12.84 -4.36 6.69
N GLN A 82 12.99 -4.85 5.45
CA GLN A 82 11.99 -5.72 4.83
C GLN A 82 11.81 -7.03 5.62
N LYS A 83 12.91 -7.66 6.03
CA LYS A 83 12.88 -8.86 6.85
C LYS A 83 12.23 -8.62 8.21
N ALA A 84 12.50 -7.47 8.83
CA ALA A 84 11.88 -7.11 10.11
C ALA A 84 10.36 -7.00 9.99
N GLY A 85 9.84 -6.37 8.93
CA GLY A 85 8.40 -6.34 8.68
C GLY A 85 7.79 -7.73 8.46
N ILE A 86 8.44 -8.57 7.65
CA ILE A 86 8.00 -9.96 7.42
C ILE A 86 7.98 -10.76 8.73
N ALA A 87 8.97 -10.59 9.59
CA ALA A 87 9.07 -11.29 10.86
C ALA A 87 7.88 -10.98 11.81
N VAL A 88 7.28 -9.80 11.69
CA VAL A 88 6.08 -9.41 12.44
C VAL A 88 4.77 -9.65 11.66
N GLY A 89 4.84 -10.34 10.53
CA GLY A 89 3.68 -10.72 9.72
C GLY A 89 3.18 -9.62 8.79
N VAL A 90 3.99 -8.59 8.51
CA VAL A 90 3.67 -7.54 7.54
C VAL A 90 4.47 -7.77 6.25
N ILE A 91 3.78 -8.27 5.22
CA ILE A 91 4.38 -8.50 3.91
C ILE A 91 4.21 -7.23 3.08
N TRP A 92 5.33 -6.61 2.77
CA TRP A 92 5.43 -5.42 1.93
C TRP A 92 6.34 -5.66 0.72
N GLN A 93 6.38 -4.75 -0.21
CA GLN A 93 7.12 -4.92 -1.46
C GLN A 93 8.36 -4.03 -1.49
N ASP A 94 9.42 -4.57 -2.09
CA ASP A 94 10.63 -3.83 -2.41
C ASP A 94 10.33 -2.66 -3.37
N GLY A 95 10.79 -1.46 -3.02
CA GLY A 95 10.63 -0.27 -3.86
C GLY A 95 11.66 -0.14 -4.97
N ARG A 96 12.77 -0.88 -4.93
CA ARG A 96 13.86 -0.75 -5.92
C ARG A 96 13.44 -1.03 -7.37
N PRO A 97 12.57 -2.02 -7.68
CA PRO A 97 12.02 -2.18 -9.03
C PRO A 97 11.18 -1.00 -9.52
N PHE A 98 10.83 -0.07 -8.61
CA PHE A 98 10.02 1.12 -8.85
C PHE A 98 10.85 2.41 -8.66
N HIS A 99 12.16 2.32 -8.86
CA HIS A 99 13.14 3.43 -8.76
C HIS A 99 13.29 4.05 -7.36
N GLY A 100 12.90 3.33 -6.30
CA GLY A 100 13.09 3.75 -4.91
C GLY A 100 14.20 2.95 -4.23
N ALA A 101 15.44 3.45 -4.23
CA ALA A 101 16.61 2.73 -3.72
C ALA A 101 16.44 2.24 -2.27
N CYS A 102 15.80 3.06 -1.41
CA CYS A 102 15.50 2.72 -0.03
C CYS A 102 14.01 2.92 0.28
N HIS A 103 13.16 2.35 -0.58
CA HIS A 103 11.71 2.51 -0.47
C HIS A 103 11.00 1.17 -0.28
N ILE A 104 9.84 1.26 0.36
CA ILE A 104 8.92 0.14 0.55
C ILE A 104 7.56 0.51 -0.04
N ARG A 105 6.93 -0.43 -0.73
CA ARG A 105 5.55 -0.30 -1.18
C ARG A 105 4.62 -1.06 -0.25
N MET A 106 3.59 -0.38 0.26
CA MET A 106 2.56 -0.99 1.09
C MET A 106 1.20 -0.94 0.40
N ASN A 107 0.52 -2.08 0.37
CA ASN A 107 -0.85 -2.18 -0.10
C ASN A 107 -1.81 -1.91 1.06
N LEU A 108 -2.73 -0.94 0.88
CA LEU A 108 -3.75 -0.58 1.86
C LEU A 108 -5.16 -1.05 1.48
N ALA A 109 -5.31 -1.84 0.41
CA ALA A 109 -6.60 -2.40 0.00
C ALA A 109 -6.99 -3.62 0.86
N LEU A 110 -7.12 -3.38 2.15
CA LEU A 110 -7.46 -4.36 3.19
C LEU A 110 -8.57 -3.79 4.09
N PRO A 111 -9.29 -4.64 4.83
CA PRO A 111 -10.16 -4.16 5.90
C PRO A 111 -9.39 -3.26 6.88
N HIS A 112 -10.03 -2.16 7.29
CA HIS A 112 -9.38 -1.16 8.16
C HIS A 112 -8.77 -1.75 9.45
N SER A 113 -9.40 -2.77 10.03
CA SER A 113 -8.87 -3.49 11.20
C SER A 113 -7.52 -4.16 10.93
N ARG A 114 -7.34 -4.71 9.72
CA ARG A 114 -6.07 -5.33 9.32
C ARG A 114 -4.98 -4.31 9.05
N VAL A 115 -5.33 -3.16 8.48
CA VAL A 115 -4.40 -2.04 8.32
C VAL A 115 -3.93 -1.56 9.70
N LYS A 116 -4.84 -1.35 10.64
CA LYS A 116 -4.49 -0.98 12.03
C LYS A 116 -3.55 -1.99 12.67
N GLU A 117 -3.90 -3.27 12.61
CA GLU A 117 -3.10 -4.34 13.18
C GLU A 117 -1.67 -4.35 12.61
N ALA A 118 -1.53 -4.22 11.29
CA ALA A 118 -0.22 -4.17 10.63
C ALA A 118 0.61 -2.98 11.10
N PHE A 119 0.03 -1.80 11.16
CA PHE A 119 0.74 -0.59 11.59
C PHE A 119 1.10 -0.62 13.07
N GLU A 120 0.27 -1.16 13.95
CA GLU A 120 0.62 -1.34 15.38
C GLU A 120 1.80 -2.31 15.55
N ARG A 121 1.85 -3.40 14.78
CA ARG A 121 2.99 -4.32 14.79
C ARG A 121 4.27 -3.64 14.30
N LEU A 122 4.20 -2.87 13.23
CA LEU A 122 5.34 -2.11 12.72
C LEU A 122 5.83 -1.08 13.74
N LYS A 123 4.93 -0.35 14.39
CA LYS A 123 5.24 0.59 15.46
C LYS A 123 5.91 -0.07 16.64
N GLN A 124 5.41 -1.23 17.07
CA GLN A 124 5.86 -1.88 18.28
C GLN A 124 7.19 -2.63 18.11
N TYR A 125 7.50 -3.13 16.93
CA TYR A 125 8.60 -4.08 16.74
C TYR A 125 9.58 -3.73 15.62
N VAL A 126 9.27 -2.79 14.76
CA VAL A 126 10.10 -2.46 13.59
C VAL A 126 10.62 -1.04 13.65
N PHE A 127 9.74 -0.05 13.75
CA PHE A 127 10.11 1.37 13.84
C PHE A 127 10.22 1.78 15.31
N VAL A 128 11.19 1.21 16.00
CA VAL A 128 11.50 1.47 17.41
C VAL A 128 12.87 2.16 17.50
N ASP A 129 13.03 3.10 18.46
CA ASP A 129 14.30 3.77 18.75
C ASP A 129 15.34 2.85 19.40
#